data_423d4a4eecc0bc58ddeb0f0c0ef5aa16
#
_entry.id   423d4a4eecc0bc58ddeb0f0c0ef5aa16
#
_cell.length_a   1.000
_cell.length_b   1.000
_cell.length_c   1.000
_cell.angle_alpha   90.00
_cell.angle_beta   90.00
_cell.angle_gamma   90.00
#
_symmetry.space_group_name_H-M   'P 1'
#
loop_
_entity.id
_entity.type
_entity.pdbx_description
1 polymer ?
#
loop_
_entity_poly.entity_id
_entity_poly.type
_entity_poly.pdbx_seq_one_letter_code
_entity_poly.pdbx_strand_id
1 'polypeptide(L)'
;MIVGLIIALIVYAALVFYIGWSGYRGFGVKNKVFLIAYSIILGLLSISFILGRVVGGSTILTIIGNYWLAFFSLSLMILPVVQLIMLILRFTRLDRNKTRVTATILTLVILLSVLGYGSYLAYTPTVNSYSIKINKEYKQDLNVVMFSDMHFGYLSGAKHAERLVQEVNALKPDLIIIPGDIIDDDLDIVQEKDIFSILSGLEAPLGVYGSLGNHDRYRGNMDELITAIESSNMDILYDEGMIVDEGIVLIGRKDHSEGVRMETSELTAQFDEQLPIILLDHQPYQYAEAEAAGVDLVVSGHTHYGQIMPGNLITGALFENDWGYLQKGALHTIVSSGYGFWGPPIRIGSQSEIVQIHIDFDN
;
A
#
# COMPACT_ATOMS: atom_id res chain seq x y z
N MET A 1 21.26 15.06 -11.56
CA MET A 1 20.99 14.28 -10.33
C MET A 1 21.40 15.02 -9.05
N ILE A 2 22.67 15.38 -8.80
CA ILE A 2 23.14 16.05 -7.56
C ILE A 2 22.42 17.38 -7.29
N VAL A 3 22.24 18.25 -8.30
CA VAL A 3 21.54 19.54 -8.14
C VAL A 3 20.09 19.35 -7.69
N GLY A 4 19.38 18.36 -8.25
CA GLY A 4 18.01 18.04 -7.84
C GLY A 4 17.92 17.57 -6.39
N LEU A 5 18.87 16.73 -5.94
CA LEU A 5 18.96 16.30 -4.55
C LEU A 5 19.22 17.48 -3.58
N ILE A 6 20.13 18.38 -3.94
CA ILE A 6 20.41 19.58 -3.12
C ILE A 6 19.17 20.46 -3.02
N ILE A 7 18.45 20.69 -4.11
CA ILE A 7 17.20 21.47 -4.12
C ILE A 7 16.15 20.78 -3.20
N ALA A 8 15.97 19.47 -3.33
CA ALA A 8 15.03 18.72 -2.50
C ALA A 8 15.36 18.83 -1.01
N LEU A 9 16.65 18.73 -0.64
CA LEU A 9 17.09 18.90 0.75
C LEU A 9 16.87 20.32 1.29
N ILE A 10 17.10 21.35 0.46
CA ILE A 10 16.85 22.76 0.84
C ILE A 10 15.34 22.97 1.05
N VAL A 11 14.50 22.48 0.13
CA VAL A 11 13.04 22.58 0.27
C VAL A 11 12.56 21.85 1.50
N TYR A 12 13.04 20.62 1.73
CA TYR A 12 12.71 19.86 2.93
C TYR A 12 13.09 20.61 4.21
N ALA A 13 14.32 21.13 4.29
CA ALA A 13 14.76 21.91 5.46
C ALA A 13 13.92 23.17 5.69
N ALA A 14 13.54 23.87 4.63
CA ALA A 14 12.65 25.04 4.72
C ALA A 14 11.25 24.67 5.23
N LEU A 15 10.70 23.54 4.80
CA LEU A 15 9.40 23.05 5.26
C LEU A 15 9.45 22.57 6.72
N VAL A 16 10.53 21.88 7.13
CA VAL A 16 10.77 21.52 8.54
C VAL A 16 10.86 22.78 9.41
N PHE A 17 11.60 23.80 8.93
CA PHE A 17 11.68 25.09 9.61
C PHE A 17 10.31 25.76 9.74
N TYR A 18 9.50 25.74 8.68
CA TYR A 18 8.13 26.27 8.68
C TYR A 18 7.26 25.61 9.78
N ILE A 19 7.29 24.28 9.87
CA ILE A 19 6.55 23.52 10.89
C ILE A 19 7.06 23.89 12.28
N GLY A 20 8.38 23.86 12.48
CA GLY A 20 9.01 24.19 13.74
C GLY A 20 8.72 25.63 14.21
N TRP A 21 8.83 26.59 13.30
CA TRP A 21 8.54 27.99 13.58
C TRP A 21 7.05 28.21 13.90
N SER A 22 6.16 27.53 13.19
CA SER A 22 4.70 27.60 13.44
C SER A 22 4.36 27.09 14.84
N GLY A 23 4.91 25.96 15.25
CA GLY A 23 4.74 25.40 16.60
C GLY A 23 5.33 26.31 17.69
N TYR A 24 6.58 26.74 17.53
CA TYR A 24 7.23 27.64 18.48
C TYR A 24 6.45 28.94 18.69
N ARG A 25 6.06 29.62 17.59
CA ARG A 25 5.23 30.83 17.70
C ARG A 25 3.86 30.55 18.30
N GLY A 26 3.30 29.42 17.98
CA GLY A 26 2.00 28.99 18.47
C GLY A 26 1.95 28.84 19.98
N PHE A 27 2.93 28.15 20.58
CA PHE A 27 3.01 28.00 22.03
C PHE A 27 3.30 29.31 22.76
N GLY A 28 3.97 30.28 22.11
CA GLY A 28 4.26 31.60 22.70
C GLY A 28 5.26 31.55 23.87
N VAL A 29 5.99 30.44 24.04
CA VAL A 29 6.98 30.25 25.10
C VAL A 29 8.24 31.02 24.76
N LYS A 30 8.68 31.91 25.69
CA LYS A 30 9.89 32.74 25.50
C LYS A 30 11.14 32.14 26.17
N ASN A 31 11.05 30.97 26.78
CA ASN A 31 12.16 30.33 27.47
C ASN A 31 13.19 29.77 26.47
N LYS A 32 14.46 30.19 26.61
CA LYS A 32 15.55 29.74 25.74
C LYS A 32 15.83 28.23 25.85
N VAL A 33 15.70 27.64 27.05
CA VAL A 33 15.89 26.21 27.25
C VAL A 33 14.83 25.43 26.51
N PHE A 34 13.57 25.87 26.59
CA PHE A 34 12.48 25.28 25.79
C PHE A 34 12.77 25.35 24.27
N LEU A 35 13.21 26.51 23.78
CA LEU A 35 13.53 26.67 22.36
C LEU A 35 14.64 25.71 21.92
N ILE A 36 15.72 25.60 22.70
CA ILE A 36 16.83 24.72 22.40
C ILE A 36 16.37 23.25 22.38
N ALA A 37 15.68 22.80 23.44
CA ALA A 37 15.16 21.43 23.51
C ALA A 37 14.19 21.09 22.37
N TYR A 38 13.25 22.00 22.08
CA TYR A 38 12.30 21.89 20.97
C TYR A 38 13.03 21.76 19.63
N SER A 39 14.03 22.62 19.37
CA SER A 39 14.80 22.59 18.12
C SER A 39 15.64 21.32 17.97
N ILE A 40 16.22 20.81 19.06
CA ILE A 40 16.99 19.56 19.05
C ILE A 40 16.04 18.38 18.73
N ILE A 41 14.90 18.29 19.41
CA ILE A 41 13.92 17.20 19.17
C ILE A 41 13.42 17.22 17.73
N LEU A 42 13.03 18.41 17.24
CA LEU A 42 12.57 18.57 15.86
C LEU A 42 13.67 18.19 14.85
N GLY A 43 14.91 18.60 15.10
CA GLY A 43 16.06 18.26 14.27
C GLY A 43 16.32 16.75 14.24
N LEU A 44 16.32 16.08 15.40
CA LEU A 44 16.50 14.63 15.48
C LEU A 44 15.38 13.87 14.75
N LEU A 45 14.13 14.29 14.94
CA LEU A 45 13.00 13.71 14.23
C LEU A 45 13.10 13.92 12.71
N SER A 46 13.46 15.13 12.28
CA SER A 46 13.57 15.43 10.85
C SER A 46 14.67 14.67 10.13
N ILE A 47 15.76 14.33 10.83
CA ILE A 47 16.87 13.57 10.25
C ILE A 47 16.61 12.05 10.33
N SER A 48 15.76 11.58 11.24
CA SER A 48 15.55 10.15 11.49
C SER A 48 15.14 9.36 10.26
N PHE A 49 14.31 9.94 9.37
CA PHE A 49 13.90 9.30 8.12
C PHE A 49 15.09 9.04 7.19
N ILE A 50 15.99 10.03 7.05
CA ILE A 50 17.19 9.91 6.22
C ILE A 50 18.16 8.92 6.85
N LEU A 51 18.38 9.04 8.17
CA LEU A 51 19.30 8.14 8.91
C LEU A 51 18.82 6.69 8.87
N GLY A 52 17.52 6.43 9.01
CA GLY A 52 16.98 5.07 8.93
C GLY A 52 17.28 4.38 7.60
N ARG A 53 17.30 5.15 6.50
CA ARG A 53 17.66 4.62 5.17
C ARG A 53 19.15 4.52 4.90
N VAL A 54 19.97 5.43 5.44
CA VAL A 54 21.41 5.48 5.17
C VAL A 54 22.21 4.55 6.08
N VAL A 55 21.82 4.48 7.36
CA VAL A 55 22.55 3.64 8.34
C VAL A 55 22.20 2.15 8.18
N GLY A 56 20.99 1.85 7.69
CA GLY A 56 20.50 0.47 7.56
C GLY A 56 20.31 -0.24 8.92
N GLY A 57 19.57 -1.33 8.94
CA GLY A 57 19.49 -2.26 10.08
C GLY A 57 18.85 -1.75 11.39
N SER A 58 18.44 -0.47 11.48
CA SER A 58 17.81 0.05 12.68
C SER A 58 16.30 0.17 12.56
N THR A 59 15.58 -0.85 12.99
CA THR A 59 14.10 -0.87 13.05
C THR A 59 13.53 0.36 13.75
N ILE A 60 14.14 0.78 14.88
CA ILE A 60 13.66 1.94 15.65
C ILE A 60 13.77 3.25 14.86
N LEU A 61 14.91 3.49 14.19
CA LEU A 61 15.10 4.69 13.38
C LEU A 61 14.15 4.71 12.19
N THR A 62 13.92 3.56 11.55
CA THR A 62 12.98 3.41 10.45
C THR A 62 11.55 3.71 10.89
N ILE A 63 11.11 3.18 12.03
CA ILE A 63 9.78 3.47 12.60
C ILE A 63 9.63 4.96 12.90
N ILE A 64 10.56 5.55 13.65
CA ILE A 64 10.51 6.98 14.02
C ILE A 64 10.51 7.85 12.76
N GLY A 65 11.35 7.52 11.76
CA GLY A 65 11.47 8.27 10.53
C GLY A 65 10.19 8.25 9.68
N ASN A 66 9.53 7.10 9.58
CA ASN A 66 8.27 6.99 8.84
C ASN A 66 7.10 7.68 9.55
N TYR A 67 7.00 7.59 10.89
CA TYR A 67 6.01 8.37 11.65
C TYR A 67 6.30 9.88 11.60
N TRP A 68 7.58 10.27 11.58
CA TRP A 68 7.93 11.66 11.32
C TRP A 68 7.46 12.11 9.93
N LEU A 69 7.66 11.30 8.89
CA LEU A 69 7.21 11.61 7.53
C LEU A 69 5.69 11.75 7.46
N ALA A 70 4.94 10.89 8.17
CA ALA A 70 3.50 11.02 8.34
C ALA A 70 3.11 12.35 9.00
N PHE A 71 3.72 12.66 10.15
CA PHE A 71 3.47 13.91 10.88
C PHE A 71 3.83 15.15 10.04
N PHE A 72 4.95 15.09 9.31
CA PHE A 72 5.41 16.14 8.41
C PHE A 72 4.38 16.40 7.31
N SER A 73 3.93 15.37 6.60
CA SER A 73 2.96 15.47 5.51
C SER A 73 1.62 16.04 6.01
N LEU A 74 1.09 15.51 7.11
CA LEU A 74 -0.13 16.03 7.74
C LEU A 74 0.00 17.48 8.19
N SER A 75 1.17 17.85 8.74
CA SER A 75 1.43 19.22 9.17
C SER A 75 1.38 20.20 7.99
N LEU A 76 1.93 19.81 6.82
CA LEU A 76 1.90 20.62 5.61
C LEU A 76 0.48 20.82 5.06
N MET A 77 -0.42 19.87 5.30
CA MET A 77 -1.83 19.99 4.91
C MET A 77 -2.63 20.84 5.90
N ILE A 78 -2.43 20.66 7.20
CA ILE A 78 -3.28 21.25 8.24
C ILE A 78 -2.82 22.65 8.62
N LEU A 79 -1.51 22.92 8.74
CA LEU A 79 -1.01 24.22 9.20
C LEU A 79 -1.42 25.40 8.33
N PRO A 80 -1.40 25.34 6.99
CA PRO A 80 -1.86 26.46 6.16
C PRO A 80 -3.32 26.82 6.40
N VAL A 81 -4.18 25.78 6.57
CA VAL A 81 -5.61 25.96 6.87
C VAL A 81 -5.79 26.65 8.22
N VAL A 82 -5.08 26.18 9.25
CA VAL A 82 -5.12 26.79 10.58
C VAL A 82 -4.63 28.25 10.53
N GLN A 83 -3.56 28.53 9.80
CA GLN A 83 -3.04 29.88 9.67
C GLN A 83 -4.01 30.82 8.93
N LEU A 84 -4.73 30.31 7.91
CA LEU A 84 -5.79 31.06 7.24
C LEU A 84 -6.94 31.37 8.21
N ILE A 85 -7.39 30.38 9.00
CA ILE A 85 -8.40 30.59 10.05
C ILE A 85 -7.92 31.64 11.05
N MET A 86 -6.67 31.54 11.53
CA MET A 86 -6.09 32.50 12.45
C MET A 86 -5.99 33.92 11.86
N LEU A 87 -5.75 34.04 10.55
CA LEU A 87 -5.77 35.32 9.84
C LEU A 87 -7.16 35.93 9.85
N ILE A 88 -8.22 35.15 9.62
CA ILE A 88 -9.61 35.59 9.67
C ILE A 88 -10.01 36.01 11.11
N LEU A 89 -9.63 35.22 12.12
CA LEU A 89 -9.93 35.48 13.52
C LEU A 89 -9.26 36.76 14.06
N ARG A 90 -8.22 37.29 13.38
CA ARG A 90 -7.60 38.59 13.73
C ARG A 90 -8.57 39.78 13.66
N PHE A 91 -9.63 39.65 12.88
CA PHE A 91 -10.66 40.68 12.71
C PHE A 91 -11.80 40.59 13.76
N THR A 92 -11.72 39.59 14.65
CA THR A 92 -12.66 39.39 15.75
C THR A 92 -12.17 40.05 17.04
N ARG A 93 -13.06 40.15 18.06
CA ARG A 93 -12.74 40.65 19.40
C ARG A 93 -12.08 39.66 20.33
N LEU A 94 -11.67 38.48 19.83
CA LEU A 94 -11.03 37.44 20.63
C LEU A 94 -9.64 37.85 21.10
N ASP A 95 -9.25 37.38 22.30
CA ASP A 95 -7.91 37.59 22.82
C ASP A 95 -6.90 36.80 21.93
N ARG A 96 -6.02 37.54 21.28
CA ARG A 96 -5.10 37.00 20.28
C ARG A 96 -4.14 35.93 20.85
N ASN A 97 -3.69 36.11 22.11
CA ASN A 97 -2.74 35.19 22.72
C ASN A 97 -3.44 33.89 23.10
N LYS A 98 -4.60 33.99 23.74
CA LYS A 98 -5.40 32.79 24.10
C LYS A 98 -5.81 32.03 22.84
N THR A 99 -6.35 32.73 21.84
CA THR A 99 -6.77 32.12 20.56
C THR A 99 -5.62 31.40 19.87
N ARG A 100 -4.41 32.01 19.84
CA ARG A 100 -3.23 31.39 19.23
C ARG A 100 -2.82 30.12 19.96
N VAL A 101 -2.68 30.14 21.30
CA VAL A 101 -2.29 28.98 22.09
C VAL A 101 -3.33 27.87 21.98
N THR A 102 -4.62 28.21 22.08
CA THR A 102 -5.72 27.25 21.92
C THR A 102 -5.68 26.61 20.52
N ALA A 103 -5.55 27.40 19.45
CA ALA A 103 -5.44 26.88 18.09
C ALA A 103 -4.24 25.94 17.92
N THR A 104 -3.10 26.27 18.52
CA THR A 104 -1.90 25.41 18.46
C THR A 104 -2.12 24.08 19.18
N ILE A 105 -2.73 24.11 20.38
CA ILE A 105 -3.04 22.88 21.12
C ILE A 105 -4.05 22.03 20.33
N LEU A 106 -5.11 22.64 19.82
CA LEU A 106 -6.11 21.93 19.01
C LEU A 106 -5.47 21.32 17.75
N THR A 107 -4.60 22.07 17.06
CA THR A 107 -3.87 21.57 15.89
C THR A 107 -3.03 20.33 16.24
N LEU A 108 -2.29 20.38 17.35
CA LEU A 108 -1.48 19.24 17.81
C LEU A 108 -2.38 18.04 18.16
N VAL A 109 -3.48 18.26 18.86
CA VAL A 109 -4.44 17.21 19.19
C VAL A 109 -5.02 16.59 17.91
N ILE A 110 -5.41 17.40 16.93
CA ILE A 110 -5.92 16.91 15.64
C ILE A 110 -4.83 16.10 14.92
N LEU A 111 -3.60 16.62 14.81
CA LEU A 111 -2.49 15.91 14.16
C LEU A 111 -2.24 14.54 14.80
N LEU A 112 -2.16 14.49 16.14
CA LEU A 112 -1.94 13.22 16.85
C LEU A 112 -3.13 12.28 16.75
N SER A 113 -4.35 12.79 16.75
CA SER A 113 -5.57 11.97 16.57
C SER A 113 -5.65 11.37 15.17
N VAL A 114 -5.36 12.19 14.14
CA VAL A 114 -5.34 11.73 12.73
C VAL A 114 -4.21 10.74 12.51
N LEU A 115 -3.03 10.96 13.10
CA LEU A 115 -1.91 10.03 13.03
C LEU A 115 -2.27 8.69 13.69
N GLY A 116 -2.84 8.71 14.89
CA GLY A 116 -3.23 7.50 15.60
C GLY A 116 -4.36 6.74 14.89
N TYR A 117 -5.39 7.45 14.42
CA TYR A 117 -6.49 6.84 13.66
C TYR A 117 -6.03 6.32 12.30
N GLY A 118 -5.21 7.07 11.58
CA GLY A 118 -4.62 6.64 10.32
C GLY A 118 -3.74 5.41 10.48
N SER A 119 -2.98 5.32 11.57
CA SER A 119 -2.20 4.12 11.91
C SER A 119 -3.12 2.93 12.23
N TYR A 120 -4.21 3.15 12.95
CA TYR A 120 -5.22 2.11 13.18
C TYR A 120 -5.77 1.56 11.86
N LEU A 121 -6.14 2.42 10.91
CA LEU A 121 -6.64 2.00 9.59
C LEU A 121 -5.60 1.25 8.76
N ALA A 122 -4.32 1.60 8.90
CA ALA A 122 -3.22 0.95 8.20
C ALA A 122 -2.93 -0.48 8.72
N TYR A 123 -3.15 -0.72 10.01
CA TYR A 123 -2.87 -2.02 10.64
C TYR A 123 -4.14 -2.86 10.91
N THR A 124 -5.32 -2.38 10.56
CA THR A 124 -6.57 -3.08 10.80
C THR A 124 -7.31 -3.27 9.47
N PRO A 125 -7.09 -4.40 8.79
CA PRO A 125 -7.73 -4.65 7.52
C PRO A 125 -9.24 -4.85 7.68
N THR A 126 -9.96 -4.55 6.60
CA THR A 126 -11.38 -4.91 6.42
C THR A 126 -11.49 -5.97 5.34
N VAL A 127 -12.54 -6.79 5.40
CA VAL A 127 -12.86 -7.71 4.32
C VAL A 127 -13.91 -7.07 3.42
N ASN A 128 -13.56 -6.87 2.15
CA ASN A 128 -14.48 -6.41 1.12
C ASN A 128 -14.85 -7.58 0.21
N SER A 129 -16.15 -7.81 0.00
CA SER A 129 -16.63 -8.95 -0.78
C SER A 129 -17.29 -8.50 -2.07
N TYR A 130 -16.97 -9.18 -3.17
CA TYR A 130 -17.56 -8.98 -4.49
C TYR A 130 -18.11 -10.31 -5.01
N SER A 131 -19.22 -10.25 -5.75
CA SER A 131 -19.76 -11.40 -6.47
C SER A 131 -19.75 -11.07 -7.96
N ILE A 132 -19.14 -11.94 -8.76
CA ILE A 132 -19.04 -11.80 -10.21
C ILE A 132 -19.52 -13.07 -10.88
N LYS A 133 -19.99 -12.95 -12.13
CA LYS A 133 -20.35 -14.09 -12.94
C LYS A 133 -19.49 -14.15 -14.19
N ILE A 134 -18.78 -15.27 -14.36
CA ILE A 134 -18.01 -15.58 -15.58
C ILE A 134 -18.86 -16.53 -16.44
N ASN A 135 -19.16 -16.11 -17.68
CA ASN A 135 -19.99 -16.88 -18.61
C ASN A 135 -19.17 -17.95 -19.35
N LYS A 136 -18.49 -18.80 -18.58
CA LYS A 136 -17.72 -19.96 -19.03
C LYS A 136 -17.98 -21.13 -18.09
N GLU A 137 -17.82 -22.35 -18.57
CA GLU A 137 -18.07 -23.56 -17.78
C GLU A 137 -16.93 -23.81 -16.79
N TYR A 138 -17.29 -24.12 -15.56
CA TYR A 138 -16.40 -24.67 -14.55
C TYR A 138 -17.21 -25.55 -13.57
N LYS A 139 -16.59 -26.52 -12.97
CA LYS A 139 -17.27 -27.58 -12.19
C LYS A 139 -18.00 -27.09 -10.93
N GLN A 140 -17.67 -25.92 -10.41
CA GLN A 140 -18.26 -25.35 -9.17
C GLN A 140 -18.00 -23.86 -9.06
N ASP A 141 -18.81 -23.16 -8.29
CA ASP A 141 -18.53 -21.78 -7.90
C ASP A 141 -17.30 -21.70 -6.99
N LEU A 142 -16.59 -20.59 -7.02
CA LEU A 142 -15.35 -20.40 -6.26
C LEU A 142 -15.45 -19.27 -5.25
N ASN A 143 -14.85 -19.52 -4.09
CA ASN A 143 -14.52 -18.52 -3.10
C ASN A 143 -13.02 -18.18 -3.20
N VAL A 144 -12.70 -17.13 -3.93
CA VAL A 144 -11.32 -16.65 -4.11
C VAL A 144 -11.02 -15.57 -3.09
N VAL A 145 -9.88 -15.66 -2.41
CA VAL A 145 -9.41 -14.58 -1.55
C VAL A 145 -8.18 -13.93 -2.19
N MET A 146 -8.23 -12.63 -2.32
CA MET A 146 -7.18 -11.79 -2.88
C MET A 146 -6.68 -10.81 -1.82
N PHE A 147 -5.38 -10.61 -1.78
CA PHE A 147 -4.73 -9.51 -1.07
C PHE A 147 -3.44 -9.13 -1.79
N SER A 148 -3.05 -7.86 -1.71
CA SER A 148 -1.86 -7.32 -2.36
C SER A 148 -1.14 -6.33 -1.45
N ASP A 149 0.01 -5.85 -1.90
CA ASP A 149 0.70 -4.72 -1.29
C ASP A 149 0.92 -4.92 0.23
N MET A 150 1.40 -6.09 0.63
CA MET A 150 1.68 -6.39 2.03
C MET A 150 2.87 -5.58 2.55
N HIS A 151 3.83 -5.27 1.66
CA HIS A 151 5.03 -4.51 1.99
C HIS A 151 5.70 -5.01 3.27
N PHE A 152 5.90 -6.33 3.35
CA PHE A 152 6.58 -6.91 4.50
C PHE A 152 8.03 -6.40 4.60
N GLY A 153 8.42 -6.00 5.80
CA GLY A 153 9.70 -5.38 6.07
C GLY A 153 9.80 -4.83 7.49
N TYR A 154 10.43 -3.67 7.67
CA TYR A 154 10.63 -3.08 9.00
C TYR A 154 9.33 -2.74 9.72
N LEU A 155 8.33 -2.19 9.02
CA LEU A 155 7.07 -1.68 9.58
C LEU A 155 5.97 -2.74 9.57
N SER A 156 5.91 -3.55 8.52
CA SER A 156 4.97 -4.66 8.35
C SER A 156 5.72 -5.96 8.66
N GLY A 157 5.62 -6.46 9.89
CA GLY A 157 6.40 -7.60 10.37
C GLY A 157 5.55 -8.81 10.73
N ALA A 158 6.14 -9.76 11.49
CA ALA A 158 5.58 -11.06 11.84
C ALA A 158 4.13 -11.00 12.34
N LYS A 159 3.80 -10.11 13.30
CA LYS A 159 2.43 -9.98 13.81
C LYS A 159 1.41 -9.58 12.75
N HIS A 160 1.84 -8.82 11.74
CA HIS A 160 0.98 -8.43 10.61
C HIS A 160 0.79 -9.63 9.67
N ALA A 161 1.84 -10.42 9.42
CA ALA A 161 1.75 -11.66 8.65
C ALA A 161 0.89 -12.73 9.36
N GLU A 162 1.07 -12.93 10.68
CA GLU A 162 0.24 -13.85 11.48
C GLU A 162 -1.24 -13.48 11.39
N ARG A 163 -1.53 -12.18 11.48
CA ARG A 163 -2.90 -11.68 11.36
C ARG A 163 -3.47 -11.93 9.97
N LEU A 164 -2.70 -11.70 8.90
CA LEU A 164 -3.10 -11.99 7.52
C LEU A 164 -3.52 -13.45 7.37
N VAL A 165 -2.65 -14.37 7.78
CA VAL A 165 -2.90 -15.81 7.70
C VAL A 165 -4.17 -16.18 8.45
N GLN A 166 -4.35 -15.66 9.68
CA GLN A 166 -5.55 -15.93 10.48
C GLN A 166 -6.83 -15.42 9.80
N GLU A 167 -6.82 -14.19 9.30
CA GLU A 167 -8.01 -13.56 8.69
C GLU A 167 -8.34 -14.20 7.33
N VAL A 168 -7.33 -14.52 6.51
CA VAL A 168 -7.52 -15.19 5.21
C VAL A 168 -8.08 -16.61 5.41
N ASN A 169 -7.48 -17.41 6.29
CA ASN A 169 -7.93 -18.78 6.53
C ASN A 169 -9.36 -18.84 7.14
N ALA A 170 -9.74 -17.81 7.92
CA ALA A 170 -11.10 -17.68 8.44
C ALA A 170 -12.17 -17.51 7.34
N LEU A 171 -11.79 -17.00 6.17
CA LEU A 171 -12.66 -16.87 5.00
C LEU A 171 -12.85 -18.18 4.23
N LYS A 172 -12.06 -19.22 4.54
CA LYS A 172 -12.08 -20.54 3.90
C LYS A 172 -12.00 -20.46 2.38
N PRO A 173 -10.93 -19.86 1.82
CA PRO A 173 -10.78 -19.72 0.38
C PRO A 173 -10.63 -21.08 -0.29
N ASP A 174 -11.17 -21.21 -1.51
CA ASP A 174 -10.83 -22.28 -2.42
C ASP A 174 -9.47 -22.02 -3.10
N LEU A 175 -9.22 -20.75 -3.41
CA LEU A 175 -8.04 -20.23 -4.09
C LEU A 175 -7.57 -18.93 -3.45
N ILE A 176 -6.26 -18.75 -3.30
CA ILE A 176 -5.65 -17.49 -2.87
C ILE A 176 -4.83 -16.90 -4.01
N ILE A 177 -5.03 -15.62 -4.32
CA ILE A 177 -4.29 -14.89 -5.36
C ILE A 177 -3.70 -13.59 -4.83
N ILE A 178 -2.45 -13.31 -5.20
CA ILE A 178 -1.65 -12.21 -4.63
C ILE A 178 -1.02 -11.40 -5.77
N PRO A 179 -1.65 -10.30 -6.21
CA PRO A 179 -1.11 -9.48 -7.29
C PRO A 179 -0.04 -8.49 -6.80
N GLY A 180 1.11 -8.98 -6.32
CA GLY A 180 2.35 -8.25 -6.13
C GLY A 180 2.51 -7.41 -4.86
N ASP A 181 3.69 -6.78 -4.77
CA ASP A 181 4.22 -5.98 -3.67
C ASP A 181 4.16 -6.74 -2.32
N ILE A 182 4.80 -7.92 -2.34
CA ILE A 182 4.88 -8.82 -1.17
C ILE A 182 5.82 -8.23 -0.13
N ILE A 183 6.98 -7.72 -0.56
CA ILE A 183 7.99 -7.14 0.32
C ILE A 183 8.25 -5.65 0.01
N ASP A 184 8.72 -4.89 0.99
CA ASP A 184 9.10 -3.47 0.85
C ASP A 184 10.59 -3.22 1.12
N ASP A 185 11.20 -4.05 1.95
CA ASP A 185 12.58 -3.96 2.40
C ASP A 185 13.42 -5.12 1.84
N ASP A 186 14.68 -5.16 2.22
CA ASP A 186 15.60 -6.21 1.82
C ASP A 186 15.11 -7.59 2.29
N LEU A 187 15.39 -8.61 1.49
CA LEU A 187 15.00 -9.99 1.75
C LEU A 187 15.48 -10.49 3.12
N ASP A 188 16.69 -10.10 3.55
CA ASP A 188 17.25 -10.46 4.85
C ASP A 188 16.34 -10.08 6.02
N ILE A 189 15.69 -8.91 5.95
CA ILE A 189 14.77 -8.43 7.00
C ILE A 189 13.51 -9.28 7.06
N VAL A 190 13.02 -9.71 5.90
CA VAL A 190 11.82 -10.55 5.79
C VAL A 190 12.13 -11.96 6.32
N GLN A 191 13.32 -12.48 6.02
CA GLN A 191 13.81 -13.76 6.53
C GLN A 191 14.10 -13.71 8.05
N GLU A 192 14.75 -12.65 8.55
CA GLU A 192 15.00 -12.47 10.00
C GLU A 192 13.70 -12.48 10.82
N LYS A 193 12.59 -12.04 10.21
CA LYS A 193 11.26 -12.00 10.85
C LYS A 193 10.42 -13.25 10.59
N ASP A 194 10.97 -14.27 9.95
CA ASP A 194 10.30 -15.53 9.61
C ASP A 194 9.00 -15.35 8.79
N ILE A 195 8.90 -14.29 7.98
CA ILE A 195 7.65 -13.93 7.29
C ILE A 195 7.19 -15.05 6.37
N PHE A 196 8.07 -15.63 5.55
CA PHE A 196 7.69 -16.71 4.63
C PHE A 196 7.27 -17.98 5.37
N SER A 197 7.89 -18.29 6.51
CA SER A 197 7.46 -19.39 7.38
C SER A 197 6.05 -19.15 7.93
N ILE A 198 5.70 -17.91 8.27
CA ILE A 198 4.35 -17.56 8.71
C ILE A 198 3.36 -17.69 7.56
N LEU A 199 3.71 -17.16 6.36
CA LEU A 199 2.86 -17.21 5.17
C LEU A 199 2.60 -18.63 4.68
N SER A 200 3.50 -19.60 4.95
CA SER A 200 3.26 -21.02 4.63
C SER A 200 2.05 -21.62 5.38
N GLY A 201 1.50 -20.90 6.36
CA GLY A 201 0.25 -21.23 7.04
C GLY A 201 -1.03 -20.81 6.28
N LEU A 202 -0.92 -20.21 5.09
CA LEU A 202 -2.08 -19.94 4.23
C LEU A 202 -2.64 -21.27 3.69
N GLU A 203 -3.97 -21.41 3.78
CA GLU A 203 -4.67 -22.64 3.42
C GLU A 203 -5.70 -22.38 2.33
N ALA A 204 -5.50 -22.97 1.15
CA ALA A 204 -6.46 -22.98 0.06
C ALA A 204 -6.34 -24.30 -0.71
N PRO A 205 -7.42 -25.07 -0.90
CA PRO A 205 -7.37 -26.37 -1.61
C PRO A 205 -6.83 -26.30 -3.03
N LEU A 206 -7.04 -25.18 -3.73
CA LEU A 206 -6.56 -24.97 -5.10
C LEU A 206 -5.21 -24.25 -5.16
N GLY A 207 -4.59 -23.96 -4.02
CA GLY A 207 -3.26 -23.35 -3.95
C GLY A 207 -3.24 -21.87 -3.67
N VAL A 208 -2.03 -21.35 -3.55
CA VAL A 208 -1.70 -19.94 -3.31
C VAL A 208 -0.79 -19.48 -4.44
N TYR A 209 -1.23 -18.46 -5.21
CA TYR A 209 -0.51 -17.98 -6.38
C TYR A 209 -0.29 -16.48 -6.30
N GLY A 210 0.88 -16.02 -6.74
CA GLY A 210 1.19 -14.61 -6.78
C GLY A 210 1.86 -14.16 -8.07
N SER A 211 1.78 -12.87 -8.35
CA SER A 211 2.69 -12.17 -9.24
C SER A 211 3.59 -11.23 -8.43
N LEU A 212 4.55 -10.59 -9.06
CA LEU A 212 5.43 -9.62 -8.40
C LEU A 212 5.04 -8.20 -8.76
N GLY A 213 5.25 -7.27 -7.82
CA GLY A 213 5.02 -5.85 -8.00
C GLY A 213 6.30 -5.05 -8.16
N ASN A 214 6.15 -3.73 -8.27
CA ASN A 214 7.29 -2.84 -8.48
C ASN A 214 8.20 -2.70 -7.26
N HIS A 215 7.70 -2.93 -6.04
CA HIS A 215 8.52 -2.94 -4.83
C HIS A 215 9.32 -4.23 -4.69
N ASP A 216 8.78 -5.38 -5.05
CA ASP A 216 9.49 -6.65 -5.06
C ASP A 216 10.76 -6.58 -5.92
N ARG A 217 10.67 -5.90 -7.07
CA ARG A 217 11.77 -5.71 -8.02
C ARG A 217 12.96 -4.92 -7.49
N TYR A 218 12.74 -3.98 -6.57
CA TYR A 218 13.80 -3.06 -6.11
C TYR A 218 14.70 -3.62 -5.01
N ARG A 219 14.43 -4.83 -4.52
CA ARG A 219 14.98 -5.28 -3.24
C ARG A 219 15.97 -6.46 -3.34
N GLY A 220 16.45 -6.81 -4.51
CA GLY A 220 17.49 -7.82 -4.64
C GLY A 220 17.46 -8.61 -5.94
N ASN A 221 18.00 -9.82 -5.92
CA ASN A 221 17.98 -10.74 -7.05
C ASN A 221 16.59 -11.41 -7.14
N MET A 222 15.92 -11.27 -8.29
CA MET A 222 14.57 -11.82 -8.50
C MET A 222 14.49 -13.33 -8.30
N ASP A 223 15.46 -14.09 -8.80
CA ASP A 223 15.46 -15.54 -8.65
C ASP A 223 15.56 -15.97 -7.17
N GLU A 224 16.33 -15.21 -6.38
CA GLU A 224 16.46 -15.45 -4.94
C GLU A 224 15.14 -15.12 -4.21
N LEU A 225 14.50 -14.01 -4.58
CA LEU A 225 13.21 -13.63 -4.02
C LEU A 225 12.12 -14.64 -4.36
N ILE A 226 12.00 -15.04 -5.63
CA ILE A 226 11.03 -16.04 -6.08
C ILE A 226 11.24 -17.36 -5.31
N THR A 227 12.48 -17.85 -5.24
CA THR A 227 12.80 -19.06 -4.48
C THR A 227 12.42 -18.95 -3.00
N ALA A 228 12.65 -17.78 -2.39
CA ALA A 228 12.28 -17.54 -1.00
C ALA A 228 10.77 -17.53 -0.79
N ILE A 229 10.01 -16.90 -1.69
CA ILE A 229 8.54 -16.88 -1.64
C ILE A 229 7.98 -18.30 -1.84
N GLU A 230 8.48 -19.03 -2.83
CA GLU A 230 8.03 -20.40 -3.14
C GLU A 230 8.28 -21.37 -1.98
N SER A 231 9.27 -21.10 -1.14
CA SER A 231 9.47 -21.87 0.10
C SER A 231 8.30 -21.75 1.09
N SER A 232 7.40 -20.79 0.90
CA SER A 232 6.16 -20.60 1.69
C SER A 232 4.92 -21.29 1.10
N ASN A 233 5.09 -22.22 0.15
CA ASN A 233 4.00 -22.87 -0.59
C ASN A 233 3.16 -21.89 -1.43
N MET A 234 3.76 -20.83 -1.90
CA MET A 234 3.16 -19.83 -2.77
C MET A 234 3.87 -19.88 -4.13
N ASP A 235 3.17 -20.23 -5.18
CA ASP A 235 3.73 -20.27 -6.54
C ASP A 235 3.71 -18.87 -7.16
N ILE A 236 4.86 -18.43 -7.69
CA ILE A 236 4.97 -17.12 -8.35
C ILE A 236 4.89 -17.29 -9.86
N LEU A 237 3.90 -16.64 -10.46
CA LEU A 237 3.74 -16.56 -11.90
C LEU A 237 4.42 -15.27 -12.42
N TYR A 238 5.38 -15.43 -13.34
CA TYR A 238 6.25 -14.33 -13.78
C TYR A 238 6.39 -14.28 -15.30
N ASP A 239 5.42 -13.66 -15.99
CA ASP A 239 5.14 -13.76 -17.41
C ASP A 239 4.85 -15.22 -17.84
N GLU A 240 4.06 -15.88 -17.05
CA GLU A 240 3.66 -17.26 -17.31
C GLU A 240 2.23 -17.52 -16.82
N GLY A 241 1.67 -18.62 -17.27
CA GLY A 241 0.36 -19.07 -16.83
C GLY A 241 0.30 -20.57 -16.63
N MET A 242 -0.70 -21.02 -15.89
CA MET A 242 -0.93 -22.42 -15.61
C MET A 242 -2.43 -22.71 -15.54
N ILE A 243 -2.77 -23.99 -15.68
CA ILE A 243 -4.13 -24.49 -15.43
C ILE A 243 -4.19 -25.04 -14.02
N VAL A 244 -5.08 -24.47 -13.22
CA VAL A 244 -5.40 -24.93 -11.87
C VAL A 244 -6.66 -25.79 -11.93
N ASP A 245 -6.63 -26.91 -11.21
CA ASP A 245 -7.79 -27.80 -11.02
C ASP A 245 -8.47 -28.22 -12.35
N GLU A 246 -7.66 -28.42 -13.38
CA GLU A 246 -8.07 -28.84 -14.72
C GLU A 246 -9.06 -27.93 -15.45
N GLY A 247 -9.33 -26.71 -14.93
CA GLY A 247 -10.37 -25.88 -15.53
C GLY A 247 -10.26 -24.38 -15.38
N ILE A 248 -9.28 -23.84 -14.66
CA ILE A 248 -9.08 -22.40 -14.52
C ILE A 248 -7.66 -22.05 -14.94
N VAL A 249 -7.53 -21.04 -15.79
CA VAL A 249 -6.24 -20.48 -16.19
C VAL A 249 -5.89 -19.34 -15.24
N LEU A 250 -4.75 -19.45 -14.54
CA LEU A 250 -4.12 -18.34 -13.83
C LEU A 250 -2.92 -17.85 -14.63
N ILE A 251 -2.84 -16.55 -14.85
CA ILE A 251 -1.73 -15.89 -15.52
C ILE A 251 -1.17 -14.82 -14.59
N GLY A 252 0.16 -14.82 -14.37
CA GLY A 252 0.86 -13.74 -13.67
C GLY A 252 1.76 -12.98 -14.63
N ARG A 253 1.58 -11.67 -14.69
CA ARG A 253 2.44 -10.80 -15.51
C ARG A 253 3.56 -10.21 -14.68
N LYS A 254 4.70 -9.99 -15.34
CA LYS A 254 5.75 -9.11 -14.82
C LYS A 254 5.19 -7.71 -14.60
N ASP A 255 5.74 -7.01 -13.62
CA ASP A 255 5.28 -5.66 -13.32
C ASP A 255 5.46 -4.70 -14.52
N HIS A 256 4.52 -3.78 -14.66
CA HIS A 256 4.52 -2.79 -15.75
C HIS A 256 5.81 -1.94 -15.80
N SER A 257 6.50 -1.74 -14.67
CA SER A 257 7.76 -1.00 -14.59
C SER A 257 8.98 -1.75 -15.14
N GLU A 258 8.84 -3.02 -15.51
CA GLU A 258 9.95 -3.86 -16.00
C GLU A 258 10.25 -3.67 -17.49
N GLY A 259 9.86 -2.77 -18.17
CA GLY A 259 10.26 -2.41 -19.55
C GLY A 259 10.10 -3.49 -20.62
N VAL A 260 10.32 -4.75 -20.32
CA VAL A 260 10.10 -5.90 -21.22
C VAL A 260 9.28 -6.93 -20.47
N ARG A 261 8.00 -7.06 -20.84
CA ARG A 261 7.07 -8.09 -20.36
C ARG A 261 6.26 -8.63 -21.52
N MET A 262 5.79 -9.87 -21.41
CA MET A 262 4.96 -10.47 -22.46
C MET A 262 3.63 -9.73 -22.60
N GLU A 263 3.14 -9.64 -23.85
CA GLU A 263 1.81 -9.13 -24.10
C GLU A 263 0.75 -10.09 -23.55
N THR A 264 -0.37 -9.55 -23.06
CA THR A 264 -1.45 -10.38 -22.52
C THR A 264 -1.95 -11.41 -23.54
N SER A 265 -2.05 -11.01 -24.80
CA SER A 265 -2.47 -11.89 -25.90
C SER A 265 -1.49 -13.06 -26.16
N GLU A 266 -0.19 -12.87 -25.91
CA GLU A 266 0.79 -13.94 -26.05
C GLU A 266 0.68 -14.97 -24.91
N LEU A 267 0.34 -14.49 -23.72
CA LEU A 267 0.14 -15.34 -22.55
C LEU A 267 -1.17 -16.14 -22.66
N THR A 268 -2.28 -15.48 -23.01
CA THR A 268 -3.59 -16.16 -23.15
C THR A 268 -3.63 -17.14 -24.31
N ALA A 269 -2.92 -16.86 -25.43
CA ALA A 269 -2.89 -17.74 -26.60
C ALA A 269 -2.31 -19.15 -26.34
N GLN A 270 -1.71 -19.37 -25.18
CA GLN A 270 -1.16 -20.67 -24.77
C GLN A 270 -2.25 -21.60 -24.20
N PHE A 271 -3.45 -21.09 -23.95
CA PHE A 271 -4.54 -21.80 -23.29
C PHE A 271 -5.81 -21.83 -24.14
N ASP A 272 -6.72 -22.73 -23.81
CA ASP A 272 -8.03 -22.81 -24.43
C ASP A 272 -8.88 -21.59 -24.00
N GLU A 273 -9.37 -20.84 -24.97
CA GLU A 273 -10.20 -19.65 -24.75
C GLU A 273 -11.55 -19.94 -24.07
N GLN A 274 -11.97 -21.20 -24.06
CA GLN A 274 -13.19 -21.63 -23.36
C GLN A 274 -13.00 -21.73 -21.85
N LEU A 275 -11.76 -21.82 -21.37
CA LEU A 275 -11.48 -21.86 -19.94
C LEU A 275 -11.59 -20.45 -19.34
N PRO A 276 -12.09 -20.31 -18.10
CA PRO A 276 -12.00 -19.08 -17.32
C PRO A 276 -10.54 -18.64 -17.14
N ILE A 277 -10.24 -17.37 -17.42
CA ILE A 277 -8.89 -16.80 -17.34
C ILE A 277 -8.85 -15.69 -16.29
N ILE A 278 -8.05 -15.88 -15.23
CA ILE A 278 -7.77 -14.89 -14.20
C ILE A 278 -6.34 -14.38 -14.39
N LEU A 279 -6.19 -13.06 -14.56
CA LEU A 279 -4.92 -12.39 -14.74
C LEU A 279 -4.52 -11.62 -13.48
N LEU A 280 -3.34 -11.92 -12.94
CA LEU A 280 -2.68 -11.17 -11.89
C LEU A 280 -1.72 -10.17 -12.54
N ASP A 281 -2.09 -8.89 -12.55
CA ASP A 281 -1.25 -7.78 -13.06
C ASP A 281 -1.22 -6.70 -11.98
N HIS A 282 -0.06 -6.53 -11.33
CA HIS A 282 0.06 -5.68 -10.14
C HIS A 282 -0.45 -4.26 -10.36
N GLN A 283 -0.06 -3.61 -11.47
CA GLN A 283 -0.51 -2.25 -11.78
C GLN A 283 -1.76 -2.27 -12.67
N PRO A 284 -2.84 -1.54 -12.32
CA PRO A 284 -4.15 -1.60 -12.98
C PRO A 284 -4.15 -0.85 -14.32
N TYR A 285 -3.39 -1.35 -15.28
CA TYR A 285 -3.31 -0.83 -16.65
C TYR A 285 -3.83 -1.83 -17.69
N GLN A 286 -4.00 -1.36 -18.92
CA GLN A 286 -4.18 -2.20 -20.10
C GLN A 286 -5.45 -3.09 -20.07
N TYR A 287 -6.55 -2.61 -19.49
CA TYR A 287 -7.80 -3.37 -19.45
C TYR A 287 -8.40 -3.66 -20.82
N ALA A 288 -8.21 -2.76 -21.81
CA ALA A 288 -8.68 -2.99 -23.18
C ALA A 288 -7.93 -4.15 -23.86
N GLU A 289 -6.63 -4.27 -23.59
CA GLU A 289 -5.80 -5.38 -24.08
C GLU A 289 -6.17 -6.69 -23.40
N ALA A 290 -6.43 -6.67 -22.10
CA ALA A 290 -6.86 -7.84 -21.35
C ALA A 290 -8.23 -8.34 -21.83
N GLU A 291 -9.20 -7.43 -22.04
CA GLU A 291 -10.51 -7.75 -22.60
C GLU A 291 -10.39 -8.37 -24.01
N ALA A 292 -9.59 -7.74 -24.89
CA ALA A 292 -9.36 -8.23 -26.24
C ALA A 292 -8.64 -9.58 -26.29
N ALA A 293 -7.85 -9.91 -25.27
CA ALA A 293 -7.15 -11.18 -25.11
C ALA A 293 -8.02 -12.28 -24.46
N GLY A 294 -9.29 -12.03 -24.15
CA GLY A 294 -10.21 -13.02 -23.60
C GLY A 294 -10.05 -13.28 -22.10
N VAL A 295 -9.41 -12.37 -21.35
CA VAL A 295 -9.33 -12.43 -19.89
C VAL A 295 -10.71 -12.15 -19.29
N ASP A 296 -11.12 -12.95 -18.30
CA ASP A 296 -12.41 -12.81 -17.62
C ASP A 296 -12.31 -11.96 -16.35
N LEU A 297 -11.21 -12.09 -15.61
CA LEU A 297 -10.96 -11.32 -14.37
C LEU A 297 -9.51 -10.82 -14.35
N VAL A 298 -9.32 -9.51 -14.16
CA VAL A 298 -8.01 -8.92 -13.80
C VAL A 298 -8.04 -8.52 -12.33
N VAL A 299 -7.01 -8.92 -11.60
CA VAL A 299 -6.78 -8.51 -10.21
C VAL A 299 -5.49 -7.71 -10.08
N SER A 300 -5.56 -6.59 -9.36
CA SER A 300 -4.46 -5.63 -9.22
C SER A 300 -4.39 -5.04 -7.81
N GLY A 301 -3.24 -4.43 -7.50
CA GLY A 301 -3.00 -3.63 -6.31
C GLY A 301 -2.43 -2.26 -6.65
N HIS A 302 -1.24 -1.94 -6.12
CA HIS A 302 -0.38 -0.80 -6.45
C HIS A 302 -0.88 0.58 -6.01
N THR A 303 -2.12 0.89 -6.21
CA THR A 303 -2.64 2.26 -6.03
C THR A 303 -2.78 2.68 -4.57
N HIS A 304 -2.91 1.71 -3.66
CA HIS A 304 -3.28 1.91 -2.25
C HIS A 304 -4.51 2.80 -2.05
N TYR A 305 -5.31 3.00 -3.12
CA TYR A 305 -6.36 4.03 -3.16
C TYR A 305 -5.83 5.38 -2.68
N GLY A 306 -4.63 5.75 -3.16
CA GLY A 306 -3.91 6.97 -2.80
C GLY A 306 -3.41 7.03 -1.36
N GLN A 307 -3.61 5.98 -0.54
CA GLN A 307 -3.20 5.79 0.86
C GLN A 307 -3.51 6.96 1.82
N ILE A 308 -3.10 8.19 1.48
CA ILE A 308 -3.31 9.42 2.28
C ILE A 308 -4.04 10.44 1.41
N MET A 309 -5.29 10.75 1.76
CA MET A 309 -6.07 11.80 1.10
C MET A 309 -5.27 13.12 1.08
N PRO A 310 -5.21 13.87 -0.05
CA PRO A 310 -6.02 13.72 -1.27
C PRO A 310 -5.39 12.81 -2.36
N GLY A 311 -4.49 11.91 -2.02
CA GLY A 311 -3.84 10.99 -2.96
C GLY A 311 -4.83 10.18 -3.82
N ASN A 312 -5.99 9.83 -3.26
CA ASN A 312 -7.07 9.16 -3.98
C ASN A 312 -7.65 9.95 -5.16
N LEU A 313 -7.56 11.30 -5.13
CA LEU A 313 -7.94 12.12 -6.29
C LEU A 313 -6.91 12.01 -7.42
N ILE A 314 -5.67 11.73 -7.07
CA ILE A 314 -4.57 11.54 -8.05
C ILE A 314 -4.70 10.16 -8.67
N THR A 315 -4.85 9.10 -7.86
CA THR A 315 -5.01 7.74 -8.38
C THR A 315 -6.26 7.61 -9.23
N GLY A 316 -7.41 8.15 -8.82
CA GLY A 316 -8.64 8.17 -9.60
C GLY A 316 -8.57 8.99 -10.90
N ALA A 317 -7.57 9.88 -11.05
CA ALA A 317 -7.32 10.59 -12.31
C ALA A 317 -6.33 9.85 -13.23
N LEU A 318 -5.49 8.96 -12.67
CA LEU A 318 -4.44 8.26 -13.41
C LEU A 318 -4.89 6.88 -13.89
N PHE A 319 -5.73 6.19 -13.14
CA PHE A 319 -6.15 4.82 -13.41
C PHE A 319 -7.64 4.75 -13.77
N GLU A 320 -8.01 3.87 -14.71
CA GLU A 320 -9.41 3.63 -15.10
C GLU A 320 -10.20 3.00 -13.93
N ASN A 321 -9.55 2.11 -13.17
CA ASN A 321 -10.01 1.58 -11.90
C ASN A 321 -8.87 1.71 -10.90
N ASP A 322 -8.99 2.57 -9.90
CA ASP A 322 -7.97 2.75 -8.88
C ASP A 322 -8.29 2.04 -7.56
N TRP A 323 -9.52 1.55 -7.39
CA TRP A 323 -9.95 0.76 -6.25
C TRP A 323 -11.33 0.14 -6.46
N GLY A 324 -11.50 -1.07 -5.93
CA GLY A 324 -12.77 -1.78 -5.95
C GLY A 324 -13.05 -2.48 -7.28
N TYR A 325 -14.31 -2.63 -7.59
CA TYR A 325 -14.78 -3.38 -8.75
C TYR A 325 -15.19 -2.47 -9.90
N LEU A 326 -14.75 -2.83 -11.10
CA LEU A 326 -15.21 -2.25 -12.38
C LEU A 326 -15.46 -3.38 -13.39
N GLN A 327 -16.54 -3.30 -14.15
CA GLN A 327 -16.81 -4.18 -15.29
C GLN A 327 -16.62 -3.39 -16.58
N LYS A 328 -15.89 -3.99 -17.56
CA LYS A 328 -15.65 -3.45 -18.89
C LYS A 328 -15.99 -4.52 -19.91
N GLY A 329 -17.13 -4.38 -20.57
CA GLY A 329 -17.66 -5.43 -21.44
C GLY A 329 -17.83 -6.75 -20.70
N ALA A 330 -17.13 -7.80 -21.14
CA ALA A 330 -17.10 -9.10 -20.47
C ALA A 330 -16.04 -9.18 -19.34
N LEU A 331 -15.07 -8.27 -19.33
CA LEU A 331 -13.98 -8.26 -18.37
C LEU A 331 -14.44 -7.72 -17.02
N HIS A 332 -14.15 -8.46 -15.96
CA HIS A 332 -14.21 -7.99 -14.58
C HIS A 332 -12.83 -7.50 -14.11
N THR A 333 -12.77 -6.40 -13.37
CA THR A 333 -11.53 -5.90 -12.78
C THR A 333 -11.73 -5.61 -11.30
N ILE A 334 -10.78 -6.02 -10.47
CA ILE A 334 -10.78 -5.74 -9.04
C ILE A 334 -9.41 -5.19 -8.65
N VAL A 335 -9.39 -4.00 -8.06
CA VAL A 335 -8.18 -3.36 -7.56
C VAL A 335 -8.25 -3.26 -6.04
N SER A 336 -7.28 -3.84 -5.37
CA SER A 336 -7.16 -3.75 -3.91
C SER A 336 -6.52 -2.44 -3.49
N SER A 337 -6.97 -1.90 -2.36
CA SER A 337 -6.28 -0.81 -1.67
C SER A 337 -5.02 -1.28 -0.93
N GLY A 338 -4.73 -2.59 -0.93
CA GLY A 338 -3.59 -3.21 -0.29
C GLY A 338 -3.83 -3.60 1.17
N TYR A 339 -3.23 -4.74 1.57
CA TYR A 339 -3.24 -5.21 2.95
C TYR A 339 -2.29 -4.41 3.85
N GLY A 340 -1.10 -4.08 3.35
CA GLY A 340 -0.08 -3.28 4.02
C GLY A 340 -0.17 -1.80 3.70
N PHE A 341 0.94 -1.16 3.70
CA PHE A 341 1.09 0.28 3.39
C PHE A 341 2.52 0.55 2.90
N TRP A 342 2.65 1.53 2.05
CA TRP A 342 3.94 2.00 1.56
C TRP A 342 4.42 3.23 2.33
N GLY A 343 5.68 3.20 2.83
CA GLY A 343 6.28 4.33 3.55
C GLY A 343 5.60 4.63 4.89
N PRO A 344 4.97 5.81 5.10
CA PRO A 344 4.34 6.16 6.37
C PRO A 344 3.24 5.18 6.78
N PRO A 345 3.27 4.62 8.01
CA PRO A 345 2.31 3.60 8.45
C PRO A 345 0.97 4.21 8.85
N ILE A 346 0.35 4.93 7.93
CA ILE A 346 -0.97 5.56 8.09
C ILE A 346 -1.79 5.48 6.81
N ARG A 347 -3.11 5.38 6.98
CA ARG A 347 -4.09 5.51 5.91
C ARG A 347 -5.12 6.57 6.27
N ILE A 348 -5.49 7.43 5.31
CA ILE A 348 -6.50 8.49 5.49
C ILE A 348 -7.34 8.54 4.23
N GLY A 349 -8.63 8.21 4.37
CA GLY A 349 -9.53 8.09 3.23
C GLY A 349 -9.49 6.72 2.52
N SER A 350 -8.62 5.82 2.99
CA SER A 350 -8.58 4.40 2.64
C SER A 350 -8.35 3.57 3.90
N GLN A 351 -8.48 2.26 3.80
CA GLN A 351 -8.20 1.30 4.87
C GLN A 351 -7.49 0.09 4.25
N SER A 352 -6.64 -0.59 5.01
CA SER A 352 -6.10 -1.90 4.63
C SER A 352 -7.22 -2.89 4.39
N GLU A 353 -7.07 -3.78 3.39
CA GLU A 353 -8.14 -4.72 3.05
C GLU A 353 -7.64 -6.10 2.62
N ILE A 354 -8.53 -7.05 2.78
CA ILE A 354 -8.54 -8.36 2.15
C ILE A 354 -9.78 -8.40 1.27
N VAL A 355 -9.66 -8.87 0.05
CA VAL A 355 -10.77 -8.95 -0.91
C VAL A 355 -11.22 -10.41 -1.01
N GLN A 356 -12.54 -10.64 -0.85
CA GLN A 356 -13.17 -11.93 -1.08
C GLN A 356 -14.00 -11.85 -2.35
N ILE A 357 -13.78 -12.77 -3.29
CA ILE A 357 -14.42 -12.79 -4.60
C ILE A 357 -15.20 -14.10 -4.72
N HIS A 358 -16.51 -13.99 -4.80
CA HIS A 358 -17.37 -15.12 -5.15
C HIS A 358 -17.56 -15.14 -6.66
N ILE A 359 -17.10 -16.19 -7.31
CA ILE A 359 -17.18 -16.35 -8.77
C ILE A 359 -18.19 -17.44 -9.06
N ASP A 360 -19.31 -17.05 -9.69
CA ASP A 360 -20.31 -17.95 -10.23
C ASP A 360 -19.97 -18.28 -11.68
N PHE A 361 -20.11 -19.52 -12.10
CA PHE A 361 -19.84 -19.97 -13.48
C PHE A 361 -21.12 -20.48 -14.13
N ASP A 362 -21.08 -20.60 -15.47
CA ASP A 362 -22.14 -21.30 -16.19
C ASP A 362 -21.99 -22.81 -15.97
N ASN A 363 -23.03 -23.46 -15.43
CA ASN A 363 -23.09 -24.90 -15.14
C ASN A 363 -23.90 -25.62 -16.23
#